data_bfed3eef0462315262fd94eb7becb197
#
_entry.id   bfed3eef0462315262fd94eb7becb197
#
_cell.length_a   1.000
_cell.length_b   1.000
_cell.length_c   1.000
_cell.angle_alpha   90.00
_cell.angle_beta   90.00
_cell.angle_gamma   90.00
#
_symmetry.space_group_name_H-M   'P 1'
#
loop_
_entity.id
_entity.type
_entity.pdbx_description
1 polymer ?
#
loop_
_entity_poly.entity_id
_entity_poly.type
_entity_poly.pdbx_seq_one_letter_code
_entity_poly.pdbx_strand_id
1 'polypeptide(L)'
;KAGEDLDFQSVSTGVYTGLFSKFGMDETPFEAIQKKLNTLAATFQPTTTASGPTLQPRVHVTGHSLGGSYSSLCYAALISGGPELIPQSFSMGDEYTFGSPRVGSKEWAEWTNSQVLKSEGQSWRIVLNTDIVPQVPPTVLKPDQTDFYHVDQGVRIFKDSSPKLIPSEVEGPPPTPFSITNLIELIKFVGDSTEHCKRR
;
A
#
# COMPACT_ATOMS: atom_id res chain seq x y z
N LYS A 1 -0.13 2.01 -21.23
CA LYS A 1 -0.09 3.46 -20.95
C LYS A 1 -0.82 3.85 -19.66
N ALA A 2 -1.11 2.89 -18.79
CA ALA A 2 -1.77 3.12 -17.50
C ALA A 2 -0.87 3.83 -16.45
N GLY A 3 0.36 4.13 -16.75
CA GLY A 3 1.30 4.79 -15.82
C GLY A 3 1.66 6.23 -16.19
N GLU A 4 1.20 6.74 -17.33
CA GLU A 4 1.60 8.08 -17.79
C GLU A 4 0.67 9.19 -17.29
N ASP A 5 -0.56 8.85 -16.88
CA ASP A 5 -1.54 9.81 -16.35
C ASP A 5 -1.68 9.80 -14.81
N LEU A 6 -0.98 8.89 -14.13
CA LEU A 6 -0.94 8.86 -12.68
C LEU A 6 0.25 9.70 -12.24
N ASP A 7 0.00 10.80 -11.55
CA ASP A 7 1.04 11.70 -11.01
C ASP A 7 1.81 11.04 -9.85
N PHE A 8 2.48 9.91 -10.15
CA PHE A 8 3.34 9.20 -9.22
C PHE A 8 4.73 9.83 -9.03
N GLN A 9 4.91 11.08 -9.44
CA GLN A 9 6.20 11.78 -9.36
C GLN A 9 6.71 11.93 -7.92
N SER A 10 5.84 11.67 -6.93
CA SER A 10 6.13 11.86 -5.52
C SER A 10 6.12 10.57 -4.71
N VAL A 11 6.37 9.41 -5.31
CA VAL A 11 6.49 8.12 -4.61
C VAL A 11 7.94 7.64 -4.55
N SER A 12 8.23 6.74 -3.61
CA SER A 12 9.53 6.08 -3.52
C SER A 12 9.90 5.41 -4.84
N THR A 13 11.03 5.83 -5.43
CA THR A 13 11.55 5.29 -6.69
C THR A 13 11.69 3.75 -6.63
N GLY A 14 12.14 3.20 -5.50
CA GLY A 14 12.29 1.76 -5.33
C GLY A 14 10.95 1.02 -5.36
N VAL A 15 9.91 1.58 -4.73
CA VAL A 15 8.56 1.01 -4.75
C VAL A 15 7.95 1.11 -6.16
N TYR A 16 8.07 2.28 -6.79
CA TYR A 16 7.59 2.48 -8.16
C TYR A 16 8.26 1.52 -9.14
N THR A 17 9.60 1.50 -9.14
CA THR A 17 10.38 0.62 -10.01
C THR A 17 10.02 -0.85 -9.77
N GLY A 18 9.88 -1.26 -8.51
CA GLY A 18 9.53 -2.64 -8.14
C GLY A 18 8.19 -3.12 -8.70
N LEU A 19 7.22 -2.21 -8.90
CA LEU A 19 5.90 -2.55 -9.42
C LEU A 19 5.76 -2.35 -10.94
N PHE A 20 6.41 -1.31 -11.49
CA PHE A 20 6.21 -0.87 -12.86
C PHE A 20 7.41 -1.06 -13.81
N SER A 21 8.48 -1.73 -13.37
CA SER A 21 9.62 -2.05 -14.24
C SER A 21 9.65 -3.54 -14.58
N LYS A 22 10.19 -3.85 -15.77
CA LYS A 22 10.15 -5.21 -16.32
C LYS A 22 11.21 -6.17 -15.75
N PHE A 23 12.30 -5.68 -15.18
CA PHE A 23 13.40 -6.50 -14.62
C PHE A 23 13.91 -7.62 -15.54
N GLY A 24 13.92 -7.38 -16.86
CA GLY A 24 14.30 -8.40 -17.85
C GLY A 24 13.20 -9.41 -18.18
N MET A 25 11.99 -9.23 -17.66
CA MET A 25 10.79 -9.98 -18.02
C MET A 25 10.03 -9.30 -19.17
N ASP A 26 9.09 -10.01 -19.80
CA ASP A 26 8.27 -9.46 -20.89
C ASP A 26 7.24 -8.43 -20.39
N GLU A 27 6.79 -8.58 -19.14
CA GLU A 27 5.78 -7.73 -18.49
C GLU A 27 6.24 -7.22 -17.13
N THR A 28 5.67 -6.12 -16.66
CA THR A 28 5.89 -5.59 -15.30
C THR A 28 5.10 -6.42 -14.29
N PRO A 29 5.47 -6.40 -12.98
CA PRO A 29 4.65 -7.02 -11.94
C PRO A 29 3.19 -6.54 -11.93
N PHE A 30 2.95 -5.25 -12.19
CA PHE A 30 1.59 -4.72 -12.28
C PHE A 30 0.80 -5.27 -13.48
N GLU A 31 1.42 -5.34 -14.67
CA GLU A 31 0.81 -5.97 -15.85
C GLU A 31 0.50 -7.46 -15.61
N ALA A 32 1.38 -8.18 -14.91
CA ALA A 32 1.15 -9.58 -14.53
C ALA A 32 -0.07 -9.72 -13.59
N ILE A 33 -0.25 -8.80 -12.64
CA ILE A 33 -1.43 -8.75 -11.76
C ILE A 33 -2.70 -8.54 -12.60
N GLN A 34 -2.71 -7.56 -13.49
CA GLN A 34 -3.86 -7.25 -14.35
C GLN A 34 -4.22 -8.45 -15.25
N LYS A 35 -3.23 -9.07 -15.87
CA LYS A 35 -3.42 -10.27 -16.71
C LYS A 35 -4.01 -11.42 -15.89
N LYS A 36 -3.56 -11.60 -14.65
CA LYS A 36 -4.12 -12.61 -13.75
C LYS A 36 -5.56 -12.31 -13.38
N LEU A 37 -5.90 -11.05 -13.07
CA LEU A 37 -7.27 -10.64 -12.79
C LEU A 37 -8.19 -10.90 -13.99
N ASN A 38 -7.76 -10.55 -15.20
CA ASN A 38 -8.51 -10.82 -16.44
C ASN A 38 -8.73 -12.33 -16.66
N THR A 39 -7.70 -13.15 -16.41
CA THR A 39 -7.82 -14.61 -16.52
C THR A 39 -8.84 -15.16 -15.51
N LEU A 40 -8.81 -14.69 -14.27
CA LEU A 40 -9.77 -15.09 -13.24
C LEU A 40 -11.19 -14.66 -13.60
N ALA A 41 -11.36 -13.44 -14.10
CA ALA A 41 -12.65 -12.94 -14.53
C ALA A 41 -13.27 -13.74 -15.66
N ALA A 42 -12.46 -14.22 -16.61
CA ALA A 42 -12.93 -15.06 -17.71
C ALA A 42 -13.40 -16.44 -17.25
N THR A 43 -12.89 -16.95 -16.15
CA THR A 43 -13.27 -18.25 -15.57
C THR A 43 -14.36 -18.15 -14.51
N PHE A 44 -14.59 -16.93 -13.99
CA PHE A 44 -15.55 -16.72 -12.93
C PHE A 44 -16.98 -16.70 -13.50
N GLN A 45 -17.84 -17.60 -12.99
CA GLN A 45 -19.26 -17.59 -13.28
C GLN A 45 -20.01 -16.94 -12.11
N PRO A 46 -20.73 -15.84 -12.34
CA PRO A 46 -21.52 -15.22 -11.30
C PRO A 46 -22.55 -16.23 -10.74
N THR A 47 -22.52 -16.45 -9.44
CA THR A 47 -23.54 -17.29 -8.80
C THR A 47 -24.83 -16.47 -8.65
N THR A 48 -25.78 -16.65 -9.54
CA THR A 48 -27.14 -16.14 -9.37
C THR A 48 -27.86 -17.01 -8.35
N THR A 49 -28.08 -16.51 -7.15
CA THR A 49 -29.03 -17.13 -6.25
C THR A 49 -30.46 -16.86 -6.78
N ALA A 50 -31.32 -17.86 -6.76
CA ALA A 50 -32.67 -17.82 -7.38
C ALA A 50 -33.60 -16.69 -6.89
N SER A 51 -33.20 -15.90 -5.91
CA SER A 51 -33.98 -14.82 -5.29
C SER A 51 -33.16 -13.69 -4.66
N GLY A 52 -31.86 -13.54 -5.01
CA GLY A 52 -30.99 -12.51 -4.43
C GLY A 52 -30.18 -11.74 -5.48
N PRO A 53 -29.57 -10.61 -5.10
CA PRO A 53 -28.70 -9.86 -5.98
C PRO A 53 -27.50 -10.73 -6.42
N THR A 54 -27.07 -10.57 -7.67
CA THR A 54 -25.84 -11.20 -8.16
C THR A 54 -24.67 -10.67 -7.34
N LEU A 55 -24.01 -11.53 -6.59
CA LEU A 55 -22.82 -11.16 -5.81
C LEU A 55 -21.64 -11.00 -6.77
N GLN A 56 -21.11 -9.81 -6.82
CA GLN A 56 -19.88 -9.51 -7.55
C GLN A 56 -18.66 -9.76 -6.63
N PRO A 57 -17.68 -10.58 -7.05
CA PRO A 57 -16.49 -10.81 -6.25
C PRO A 57 -15.66 -9.53 -6.12
N ARG A 58 -15.03 -9.37 -4.97
CA ARG A 58 -14.22 -8.19 -4.65
C ARG A 58 -12.71 -8.51 -4.70
N VAL A 59 -11.96 -7.59 -5.28
CA VAL A 59 -10.49 -7.65 -5.32
C VAL A 59 -9.95 -6.89 -4.10
N HIS A 60 -9.38 -7.60 -3.15
CA HIS A 60 -8.69 -7.01 -2.00
C HIS A 60 -7.19 -7.02 -2.22
N VAL A 61 -6.49 -6.00 -1.73
CA VAL A 61 -5.04 -5.89 -1.81
C VAL A 61 -4.45 -5.94 -0.41
N THR A 62 -3.39 -6.70 -0.21
CA THR A 62 -2.75 -6.80 1.10
C THR A 62 -1.25 -6.99 0.99
N GLY A 63 -0.51 -6.49 1.97
CA GLY A 63 0.94 -6.66 2.03
C GLY A 63 1.54 -6.37 3.40
N HIS A 64 2.68 -6.99 3.65
CA HIS A 64 3.45 -6.85 4.87
C HIS A 64 4.81 -6.20 4.58
N SER A 65 5.28 -5.33 5.47
CA SER A 65 6.59 -4.67 5.37
C SER A 65 6.73 -3.95 4.01
N LEU A 66 7.82 -4.15 3.28
CA LEU A 66 7.99 -3.60 1.91
C LEU A 66 6.85 -4.01 0.97
N GLY A 67 6.29 -5.23 1.12
CA GLY A 67 5.10 -5.66 0.39
C GLY A 67 3.87 -4.81 0.67
N GLY A 68 3.78 -4.18 1.85
CA GLY A 68 2.77 -3.18 2.17
C GLY A 68 2.90 -1.92 1.31
N SER A 69 4.12 -1.43 1.06
CA SER A 69 4.33 -0.30 0.14
C SER A 69 3.93 -0.64 -1.30
N TYR A 70 4.26 -1.85 -1.76
CA TYR A 70 3.78 -2.32 -3.07
C TYR A 70 2.26 -2.44 -3.12
N SER A 71 1.63 -2.91 -2.04
CA SER A 71 0.17 -2.97 -1.92
C SER A 71 -0.45 -1.60 -2.05
N SER A 72 0.02 -0.59 -1.31
CA SER A 72 -0.52 0.76 -1.37
C SER A 72 -0.40 1.38 -2.75
N LEU A 73 0.75 1.20 -3.41
CA LEU A 73 0.92 1.71 -4.77
C LEU A 73 0.06 0.95 -5.80
N CYS A 74 -0.05 -0.37 -5.65
CA CYS A 74 -0.90 -1.21 -6.50
C CYS A 74 -2.39 -0.85 -6.32
N TYR A 75 -2.83 -0.71 -5.08
CA TYR A 75 -4.20 -0.33 -4.75
C TYR A 75 -4.55 1.04 -5.32
N ALA A 76 -3.69 2.04 -5.09
CA ALA A 76 -3.84 3.37 -5.67
C ALA A 76 -3.98 3.34 -7.20
N ALA A 77 -3.14 2.56 -7.88
CA ALA A 77 -3.19 2.38 -9.32
C ALA A 77 -4.52 1.73 -9.76
N LEU A 78 -4.97 0.68 -9.08
CA LEU A 78 -6.21 -0.02 -9.43
C LEU A 78 -7.45 0.86 -9.25
N ILE A 79 -7.57 1.59 -8.13
CA ILE A 79 -8.74 2.43 -7.86
C ILE A 79 -8.80 3.70 -8.72
N SER A 80 -7.66 4.21 -9.19
CA SER A 80 -7.59 5.43 -10.01
C SER A 80 -7.75 5.18 -11.51
N GLY A 81 -7.39 3.99 -11.98
CA GLY A 81 -7.45 3.65 -13.40
C GLY A 81 -8.83 3.24 -13.90
N GLY A 82 -9.83 3.23 -13.02
CA GLY A 82 -11.22 2.94 -13.39
C GLY A 82 -11.45 1.52 -13.93
N PRO A 83 -12.54 1.33 -14.68
CA PRO A 83 -12.97 0.00 -15.14
C PRO A 83 -12.02 -0.67 -16.14
N GLU A 84 -11.04 0.04 -16.67
CA GLU A 84 -10.05 -0.53 -17.59
C GLU A 84 -9.02 -1.40 -16.85
N LEU A 85 -8.79 -1.15 -15.56
CA LEU A 85 -7.77 -1.86 -14.78
C LEU A 85 -8.34 -3.03 -13.97
N ILE A 86 -9.63 -3.05 -13.72
CA ILE A 86 -10.34 -4.13 -13.03
C ILE A 86 -11.44 -4.66 -13.96
N PRO A 87 -11.48 -6.00 -14.20
CA PRO A 87 -12.54 -6.58 -15.01
C PRO A 87 -13.94 -6.22 -14.47
N GLN A 88 -14.89 -5.91 -15.34
CA GLN A 88 -16.26 -5.49 -14.95
C GLN A 88 -17.00 -6.54 -14.10
N SER A 89 -16.60 -7.79 -14.13
CA SER A 89 -17.15 -8.86 -13.29
C SER A 89 -16.67 -8.79 -11.83
N PHE A 90 -15.69 -7.94 -11.53
CA PHE A 90 -15.16 -7.72 -10.20
C PHE A 90 -15.42 -6.29 -9.73
N SER A 91 -15.53 -6.10 -8.42
CA SER A 91 -15.47 -4.78 -7.80
C SER A 91 -14.22 -4.62 -6.96
N MET A 92 -13.83 -3.38 -6.69
CA MET A 92 -12.71 -3.12 -5.80
C MET A 92 -13.12 -3.35 -4.35
N GLY A 93 -12.30 -4.08 -3.64
CA GLY A 93 -12.40 -4.32 -2.20
C GLY A 93 -11.49 -3.38 -1.42
N ASP A 94 -11.14 -3.81 -0.23
CA ASP A 94 -10.33 -3.04 0.69
C ASP A 94 -8.83 -3.33 0.50
N GLU A 95 -8.02 -2.40 0.96
CA GLU A 95 -6.59 -2.59 1.19
C GLU A 95 -6.31 -2.83 2.68
N TYR A 96 -5.41 -3.77 2.97
CA TYR A 96 -4.86 -3.98 4.31
C TYR A 96 -3.35 -4.08 4.26
N THR A 97 -2.65 -3.12 4.87
CA THR A 97 -1.19 -3.18 5.02
C THR A 97 -0.79 -3.47 6.46
N PHE A 98 0.26 -4.24 6.64
CA PHE A 98 0.78 -4.65 7.94
C PHE A 98 2.24 -4.22 8.06
N GLY A 99 2.54 -3.33 9.01
CA GLY A 99 3.91 -2.83 9.21
C GLY A 99 4.52 -2.19 7.96
N SER A 100 3.72 -1.54 7.12
CA SER A 100 4.17 -0.93 5.87
C SER A 100 4.98 0.33 6.14
N PRO A 101 6.10 0.57 5.44
CA PRO A 101 6.75 1.88 5.41
C PRO A 101 5.91 2.90 4.62
N ARG A 102 6.28 4.17 4.73
CA ARG A 102 5.68 5.27 3.96
C ARG A 102 6.05 5.14 2.49
N VAL A 103 5.13 5.53 1.60
CA VAL A 103 5.28 5.28 0.16
C VAL A 103 5.59 6.53 -0.65
N GLY A 104 4.96 7.65 -0.34
CA GLY A 104 5.08 8.85 -1.15
C GLY A 104 4.93 10.15 -0.37
N SER A 105 4.94 11.28 -1.10
CA SER A 105 4.79 12.62 -0.54
C SER A 105 3.40 12.83 0.07
N LYS A 106 3.23 13.99 0.72
CA LYS A 106 1.94 14.41 1.26
C LYS A 106 0.89 14.49 0.16
N GLU A 107 1.23 15.09 -0.97
CA GLU A 107 0.33 15.28 -2.10
C GLU A 107 -0.12 13.91 -2.68
N TRP A 108 0.81 12.96 -2.78
CA TRP A 108 0.46 11.60 -3.21
C TRP A 108 -0.48 10.91 -2.21
N ALA A 109 -0.22 11.05 -0.92
CA ALA A 109 -1.06 10.48 0.12
C ALA A 109 -2.47 11.12 0.14
N GLU A 110 -2.56 12.44 0.02
CA GLU A 110 -3.83 13.19 -0.12
C GLU A 110 -4.62 12.75 -1.35
N TRP A 111 -3.94 12.67 -2.49
CA TRP A 111 -4.55 12.21 -3.72
C TRP A 111 -5.07 10.77 -3.58
N THR A 112 -4.27 9.85 -3.05
CA THR A 112 -4.68 8.45 -2.84
C THR A 112 -5.88 8.37 -1.91
N ASN A 113 -5.87 9.07 -0.77
CA ASN A 113 -7.02 9.15 0.14
C ASN A 113 -8.28 9.64 -0.59
N SER A 114 -8.15 10.64 -1.48
CA SER A 114 -9.27 11.13 -2.27
C SER A 114 -9.82 10.10 -3.26
N GLN A 115 -8.97 9.21 -3.81
CA GLN A 115 -9.42 8.11 -4.66
C GLN A 115 -10.09 7.00 -3.84
N VAL A 116 -9.55 6.67 -2.66
CA VAL A 116 -10.17 5.72 -1.73
C VAL A 116 -11.60 6.14 -1.37
N LEU A 117 -11.82 7.43 -1.06
CA LEU A 117 -13.15 7.97 -0.75
C LEU A 117 -14.16 7.88 -1.93
N LYS A 118 -13.68 7.81 -3.17
CA LYS A 118 -14.51 7.63 -4.37
C LYS A 118 -14.72 6.17 -4.73
N SER A 119 -13.92 5.27 -4.18
CA SER A 119 -14.01 3.83 -4.42
C SER A 119 -15.04 3.19 -3.49
N GLU A 120 -15.39 1.94 -3.76
CA GLU A 120 -16.23 1.13 -2.86
C GLU A 120 -15.45 0.49 -1.71
N GLY A 121 -14.12 0.54 -1.78
CA GLY A 121 -13.22 -0.05 -0.81
C GLY A 121 -12.73 0.97 0.22
N GLN A 122 -12.00 0.45 1.19
CA GLN A 122 -11.31 1.22 2.21
C GLN A 122 -9.84 0.78 2.25
N SER A 123 -9.00 1.64 2.78
CA SER A 123 -7.59 1.31 3.01
C SER A 123 -7.30 1.37 4.51
N TRP A 124 -6.63 0.34 5.03
CA TRP A 124 -6.33 0.17 6.43
C TRP A 124 -4.87 -0.17 6.66
N ARG A 125 -4.22 0.63 7.47
CA ARG A 125 -2.84 0.41 7.87
C ARG A 125 -2.76 -0.14 9.28
N ILE A 126 -2.34 -1.40 9.42
CA ILE A 126 -2.19 -2.07 10.71
C ILE A 126 -0.73 -1.99 11.16
N VAL A 127 -0.50 -1.45 12.35
CA VAL A 127 0.83 -1.19 12.91
C VAL A 127 0.94 -1.80 14.30
N LEU A 128 1.95 -2.64 14.52
CA LEU A 128 2.31 -3.05 15.88
C LEU A 128 2.98 -1.87 16.59
N ASN A 129 2.63 -1.63 17.86
CA ASN A 129 3.10 -0.46 18.62
C ASN A 129 4.64 -0.32 18.66
N THR A 130 5.35 -1.44 18.65
CA THR A 130 6.82 -1.49 18.71
C THR A 130 7.48 -1.61 17.34
N ASP A 131 6.71 -1.65 16.26
CA ASP A 131 7.25 -1.79 14.91
C ASP A 131 7.81 -0.45 14.43
N ILE A 132 9.08 -0.48 14.01
CA ILE A 132 9.81 0.70 13.51
C ILE A 132 9.61 0.90 12.00
N VAL A 133 9.27 -0.15 11.26
CA VAL A 133 9.15 -0.10 9.79
C VAL A 133 8.16 0.96 9.32
N PRO A 134 6.97 1.15 9.95
CA PRO A 134 6.07 2.24 9.59
C PRO A 134 6.60 3.66 9.82
N GLN A 135 7.74 3.79 10.52
CA GLN A 135 8.35 5.11 10.75
C GLN A 135 9.32 5.54 9.64
N VAL A 136 9.59 4.68 8.68
CA VAL A 136 10.51 4.95 7.57
C VAL A 136 9.78 5.00 6.21
N PRO A 137 10.30 5.79 5.23
CA PRO A 137 11.24 6.89 5.44
C PRO A 137 10.71 7.89 6.46
N PRO A 138 11.59 8.53 7.26
CA PRO A 138 11.13 9.55 8.20
C PRO A 138 10.60 10.77 7.46
N THR A 139 9.61 11.43 8.05
CA THR A 139 8.96 12.61 7.47
C THR A 139 9.86 13.84 7.41
N VAL A 140 10.88 13.93 8.25
CA VAL A 140 11.82 15.05 8.27
C VAL A 140 13.24 14.53 8.43
N LEU A 141 14.00 14.48 7.36
CA LEU A 141 15.46 14.23 7.41
C LEU A 141 16.29 15.48 7.13
N LYS A 142 15.85 16.35 6.24
CA LYS A 142 16.51 17.62 5.87
C LYS A 142 15.48 18.58 5.27
N PRO A 143 15.72 19.91 5.33
CA PRO A 143 14.82 20.92 4.78
C PRO A 143 14.52 20.77 3.26
N ASP A 144 15.36 20.06 2.53
CA ASP A 144 15.31 19.96 1.05
C ASP A 144 14.88 18.55 0.58
N GLN A 145 14.47 17.64 1.48
CA GLN A 145 14.02 16.31 1.10
C GLN A 145 12.50 16.23 1.09
N THR A 146 11.96 15.50 0.11
CA THR A 146 10.54 15.18 0.05
C THR A 146 10.14 14.38 1.29
N ASP A 147 9.26 14.93 2.09
CA ASP A 147 8.68 14.25 3.23
C ASP A 147 7.80 13.11 2.75
N PHE A 148 7.88 11.98 3.46
CA PHE A 148 7.05 10.81 3.17
C PHE A 148 5.91 10.71 4.17
N TYR A 149 4.74 10.33 3.66
CA TYR A 149 3.50 10.22 4.41
C TYR A 149 2.85 8.85 4.20
N HIS A 150 2.10 8.42 5.20
CA HIS A 150 1.21 7.29 5.03
C HIS A 150 -0.09 7.70 4.35
N VAL A 151 -0.63 6.78 3.55
CA VAL A 151 -2.01 6.84 3.11
C VAL A 151 -2.89 6.43 4.29
N ASP A 152 -3.98 7.17 4.52
CA ASP A 152 -5.17 6.80 5.27
C ASP A 152 -5.14 6.50 6.78
N GLN A 153 -6.23 5.82 7.16
CA GLN A 153 -6.52 5.44 8.53
C GLN A 153 -5.63 4.29 9.00
N GLY A 154 -5.02 4.48 10.15
CA GLY A 154 -4.21 3.48 10.80
C GLY A 154 -4.87 2.86 12.03
N VAL A 155 -4.57 1.60 12.27
CA VAL A 155 -4.89 0.90 13.50
C VAL A 155 -3.61 0.45 14.18
N ARG A 156 -3.36 0.94 15.38
CA ARG A 156 -2.23 0.51 16.18
C ARG A 156 -2.67 -0.61 17.10
N ILE A 157 -2.00 -1.75 17.00
CA ILE A 157 -2.21 -2.91 17.87
C ILE A 157 -1.12 -2.96 18.93
N PHE A 158 -1.51 -3.44 20.10
CA PHE A 158 -0.67 -3.56 21.29
C PHE A 158 -0.70 -5.00 21.78
N LYS A 159 0.36 -5.42 22.47
CA LYS A 159 0.41 -6.78 23.03
C LYS A 159 -0.67 -7.00 24.10
N ASP A 160 -0.84 -6.02 24.99
CA ASP A 160 -1.59 -6.17 26.24
C ASP A 160 -2.72 -5.12 26.39
N SER A 161 -3.17 -4.50 25.32
CA SER A 161 -4.27 -3.54 25.35
C SER A 161 -5.06 -3.50 24.04
N SER A 162 -6.24 -2.91 24.08
CA SER A 162 -7.12 -2.78 22.92
C SER A 162 -6.45 -1.98 21.79
N PRO A 163 -6.75 -2.32 20.52
CA PRO A 163 -6.31 -1.53 19.37
C PRO A 163 -6.79 -0.08 19.45
N LYS A 164 -6.02 0.83 18.86
CA LYS A 164 -6.35 2.26 18.78
C LYS A 164 -6.26 2.75 17.34
N LEU A 165 -7.17 3.61 16.94
CA LEU A 165 -7.05 4.34 15.69
C LEU A 165 -5.84 5.28 15.74
N ILE A 166 -5.11 5.35 14.65
CA ILE A 166 -4.05 6.33 14.44
C ILE A 166 -4.66 7.43 13.57
N PRO A 167 -4.55 8.71 13.95
CA PRO A 167 -4.97 9.81 13.10
C PRO A 167 -4.27 9.78 11.74
N SER A 168 -4.93 10.29 10.70
CA SER A 168 -4.32 10.49 9.40
C SER A 168 -3.07 11.38 9.54
N GLU A 169 -1.97 10.97 8.93
CA GLU A 169 -0.76 11.81 8.89
C GLU A 169 -0.94 13.04 7.99
N VAL A 170 -1.88 12.97 7.07
CA VAL A 170 -2.18 14.03 6.09
C VAL A 170 -3.02 15.13 6.71
N GLU A 171 -4.04 14.76 7.49
CA GLU A 171 -4.99 15.69 8.12
C GLU A 171 -4.62 16.04 9.57
N GLY A 172 -3.70 15.26 10.15
CA GLY A 172 -3.29 15.39 11.54
C GLY A 172 -2.12 16.34 11.76
N PRO A 173 -1.68 16.50 13.01
CA PRO A 173 -0.44 17.19 13.31
C PRO A 173 0.73 16.48 12.63
N PRO A 174 1.80 17.21 12.26
CA PRO A 174 2.96 16.59 11.61
C PRO A 174 3.48 15.42 12.45
N PRO A 175 3.88 14.32 11.80
CA PRO A 175 4.37 13.15 12.52
C PRO A 175 5.59 13.50 13.37
N THR A 176 5.72 12.79 14.48
CA THR A 176 6.85 13.01 15.41
C THR A 176 8.18 12.79 14.69
N PRO A 177 9.15 13.70 14.83
CA PRO A 177 10.46 13.57 14.22
C PRO A 177 11.13 12.24 14.56
N PHE A 178 11.81 11.66 13.60
CA PHE A 178 12.55 10.41 13.76
C PHE A 178 13.70 10.62 14.75
N SER A 179 13.75 9.85 15.82
CA SER A 179 14.80 9.96 16.85
C SER A 179 16.04 9.13 16.51
N ILE A 180 17.20 9.50 17.09
CA ILE A 180 18.44 8.71 16.98
C ILE A 180 18.24 7.29 17.53
N THR A 181 17.41 7.14 18.56
CA THR A 181 17.06 5.83 19.13
C THR A 181 16.37 4.95 18.08
N ASN A 182 15.44 5.50 17.33
CA ASN A 182 14.75 4.80 16.25
C ASN A 182 15.72 4.39 15.13
N LEU A 183 16.72 5.23 14.83
CA LEU A 183 17.76 4.91 13.84
C LEU A 183 18.61 3.71 14.29
N ILE A 184 19.00 3.66 15.55
CA ILE A 184 19.78 2.53 16.12
C ILE A 184 18.97 1.24 16.06
N GLU A 185 17.68 1.27 16.36
CA GLU A 185 16.80 0.11 16.28
C GLU A 185 16.61 -0.36 14.83
N LEU A 186 16.48 0.57 13.89
CA LEU A 186 16.42 0.25 12.46
C LEU A 186 17.70 -0.42 11.96
N ILE A 187 18.86 0.08 12.36
CA ILE A 187 20.17 -0.51 12.01
C ILE A 187 20.28 -1.93 12.57
N LYS A 188 19.87 -2.16 13.82
CA LYS A 188 19.83 -3.49 14.42
C LYS A 188 18.90 -4.42 13.64
N PHE A 189 17.69 -3.98 13.34
CA PHE A 189 16.71 -4.76 12.59
C PHE A 189 17.22 -5.17 11.21
N VAL A 190 17.85 -4.25 10.47
CA VAL A 190 18.45 -4.54 9.14
C VAL A 190 19.65 -5.50 9.31
N GLY A 191 20.45 -5.33 10.34
CA GLY A 191 21.58 -6.21 10.66
C GLY A 191 21.11 -7.64 10.94
N ASP A 192 20.14 -7.82 11.82
CA ASP A 192 19.59 -9.13 12.18
C ASP A 192 18.89 -9.80 10.98
N SER A 193 18.21 -9.03 10.14
CA SER A 193 17.55 -9.57 8.94
C SER A 193 18.54 -10.07 7.89
N THR A 194 19.70 -9.41 7.75
CA THR A 194 20.77 -9.88 6.84
C THR A 194 21.46 -11.13 7.33
N GLU A 195 21.59 -11.33 8.64
CA GLU A 195 22.09 -12.58 9.22
C GLU A 195 21.11 -13.75 9.04
N HIS A 196 19.83 -13.50 9.15
CA HIS A 196 18.77 -14.52 8.96
C HIS A 196 18.71 -15.02 7.51
N CYS A 197 18.92 -14.13 6.53
CA CYS A 197 19.03 -14.52 5.11
C CYS A 197 20.28 -15.34 4.78
N LYS A 198 21.36 -15.24 5.55
CA LYS A 198 22.59 -16.02 5.33
C LYS A 198 22.53 -17.43 5.89
N ARG A 199 21.54 -17.77 6.71
CA ARG A 199 21.39 -19.09 7.35
C ARG A 199 20.37 -20.01 6.66
N ARG A 200 19.87 -19.65 5.49
CA ARG A 200 19.06 -20.48 4.61
C ARG A 200 19.76 -20.66 3.27
#